data_2f49a96fe90fa1a9b11488a2fdbc9ff4
#
_entry.id   2f49a96fe90fa1a9b11488a2fdbc9ff4
#
_cell.length_a   1.000
_cell.length_b   1.000
_cell.length_c   1.000
_cell.angle_alpha   90.00
_cell.angle_beta   90.00
_cell.angle_gamma   90.00
#
_symmetry.space_group_name_H-M   'P 1'
#
loop_
_entity.id
_entity.type
_entity.pdbx_description
1 polymer ?
#
loop_
_entity_poly.entity_id
_entity_poly.type
_entity_poly.pdbx_seq_one_letter_code
_entity_poly.pdbx_strand_id
1 'polypeptide(L)'
;MTIRLVLAGCGNMGYAMLSGWLKSGKLPPAAVFVVEPNAELRKRAEVLGCSAAADAGGIPADAVPNLVVVAVKPQVIRDVTAAYMRLGDGRTTFLSIAAGTPVATFEAILGDRAPIVRCMPNTPAAIGKGMMVVFSNRLVSDDTKRFVADLLSASGQVTDIDDEGLMDAVTAVSGSGPAYIFHFIEALTVAAEKAGLPNKTARLLAMQTVYGAASLAAESGEEPGVLRQQVTSPNGTTAAALAVLMGEDRLTHLLTEAVEAARLRSIELGK
;
A
#
# COMPACT_ATOMS: atom_id res chain seq x y z
N MET A 1 4.88 28.94 -10.08
CA MET A 1 3.93 27.81 -9.80
C MET A 1 4.27 27.28 -8.43
N THR A 2 3.27 27.03 -7.59
CA THR A 2 3.53 26.59 -6.21
C THR A 2 3.60 25.06 -6.17
N ILE A 3 4.77 24.50 -5.84
CA ILE A 3 4.92 23.07 -5.60
C ILE A 3 4.20 22.74 -4.29
N ARG A 4 3.18 21.89 -4.36
CA ARG A 4 2.39 21.44 -3.20
C ARG A 4 2.88 20.11 -2.67
N LEU A 5 3.42 19.27 -3.55
CA LEU A 5 3.89 17.93 -3.22
C LEU A 5 5.24 17.65 -3.87
N VAL A 6 6.17 17.09 -3.09
CA VAL A 6 7.39 16.48 -3.59
C VAL A 6 7.27 14.96 -3.45
N LEU A 7 7.49 14.23 -4.54
CA LEU A 7 7.57 12.77 -4.52
C LEU A 7 9.04 12.35 -4.63
N ALA A 8 9.59 11.81 -3.55
CA ALA A 8 10.92 11.23 -3.49
C ALA A 8 10.85 9.73 -3.81
N GLY A 9 11.25 9.37 -5.03
CA GLY A 9 11.16 8.03 -5.59
C GLY A 9 9.94 7.83 -6.50
N CYS A 10 10.17 7.43 -7.74
CA CYS A 10 9.13 7.17 -8.75
C CYS A 10 9.19 5.72 -9.26
N GLY A 11 9.54 4.78 -8.37
CA GLY A 11 9.43 3.35 -8.62
C GLY A 11 7.97 2.91 -8.81
N ASN A 12 7.71 1.61 -8.78
CA ASN A 12 6.36 1.09 -9.07
C ASN A 12 5.26 1.69 -8.18
N MET A 13 5.49 1.76 -6.86
CA MET A 13 4.50 2.30 -5.93
C MET A 13 4.39 3.82 -6.04
N GLY A 14 5.51 4.55 -6.04
CA GLY A 14 5.50 6.01 -6.20
C GLY A 14 4.82 6.44 -7.50
N TYR A 15 5.08 5.74 -8.61
CA TYR A 15 4.43 6.02 -9.89
C TYR A 15 2.93 5.66 -9.88
N ALA A 16 2.54 4.57 -9.24
CA ALA A 16 1.12 4.19 -9.11
C ALA A 16 0.33 5.28 -8.37
N MET A 17 0.88 5.75 -7.24
CA MET A 17 0.28 6.83 -6.46
C MET A 17 0.23 8.14 -7.27
N LEU A 18 1.33 8.55 -7.90
CA LEU A 18 1.38 9.73 -8.77
C LEU A 18 0.31 9.67 -9.85
N SER A 19 0.23 8.57 -10.58
CA SER A 19 -0.78 8.35 -11.61
C SER A 19 -2.20 8.45 -11.05
N GLY A 20 -2.45 7.90 -9.87
CA GLY A 20 -3.73 7.97 -9.18
C GLY A 20 -4.12 9.41 -8.86
N TRP A 21 -3.21 10.20 -8.28
CA TRP A 21 -3.44 11.60 -7.92
C TRP A 21 -3.77 12.48 -9.12
N LEU A 22 -3.03 12.30 -10.22
CA LEU A 22 -3.22 13.08 -11.44
C LEU A 22 -4.53 12.68 -12.16
N LYS A 23 -4.79 11.39 -12.31
CA LYS A 23 -6.01 10.88 -12.97
C LYS A 23 -7.29 11.24 -12.22
N SER A 24 -7.26 11.24 -10.90
CA SER A 24 -8.41 11.62 -10.08
C SER A 24 -8.62 13.14 -9.98
N GLY A 25 -7.70 13.95 -10.52
CA GLY A 25 -7.75 15.42 -10.44
C GLY A 25 -7.42 15.98 -9.05
N LYS A 26 -6.96 15.17 -8.11
CA LYS A 26 -6.60 15.62 -6.74
C LYS A 26 -5.42 16.57 -6.73
N LEU A 27 -4.48 16.38 -7.66
CA LEU A 27 -3.35 17.29 -7.89
C LEU A 27 -3.18 17.55 -9.39
N PRO A 28 -2.97 18.80 -9.81
CA PRO A 28 -2.51 19.07 -11.16
C PRO A 28 -1.01 18.72 -11.28
N PRO A 29 -0.52 18.28 -12.45
CA PRO A 29 0.89 17.92 -12.66
C PRO A 29 1.86 19.02 -12.21
N ALA A 30 1.55 20.27 -12.47
CA ALA A 30 2.37 21.44 -12.11
C ALA A 30 2.53 21.65 -10.60
N ALA A 31 1.70 21.05 -9.76
CA ALA A 31 1.81 21.09 -8.30
C ALA A 31 2.69 19.98 -7.71
N VAL A 32 3.16 19.05 -8.55
CA VAL A 32 3.98 17.90 -8.13
C VAL A 32 5.41 18.04 -8.68
N PHE A 33 6.37 17.90 -7.80
CA PHE A 33 7.79 17.81 -8.15
C PHE A 33 8.30 16.40 -7.82
N VAL A 34 8.91 15.72 -8.79
CA VAL A 34 9.41 14.35 -8.62
C VAL A 34 10.91 14.33 -8.49
N VAL A 35 11.44 13.66 -7.49
CA VAL A 35 12.87 13.42 -7.32
C VAL A 35 13.13 11.93 -7.53
N GLU A 36 13.81 11.59 -8.64
CA GLU A 36 14.09 10.21 -9.03
C GLU A 36 15.44 10.13 -9.74
N PRO A 37 16.45 9.46 -9.18
CA PRO A 37 17.78 9.37 -9.78
C PRO A 37 17.81 8.56 -11.09
N ASN A 38 16.97 7.54 -11.23
CA ASN A 38 16.89 6.75 -12.44
C ASN A 38 16.22 7.55 -13.57
N ALA A 39 16.93 7.75 -14.69
CA ALA A 39 16.46 8.59 -15.78
C ALA A 39 15.20 8.06 -16.47
N GLU A 40 15.05 6.74 -16.60
CA GLU A 40 13.86 6.13 -17.22
C GLU A 40 12.63 6.30 -16.34
N LEU A 41 12.77 6.07 -15.02
CA LEU A 41 11.68 6.27 -14.07
C LEU A 41 11.31 7.75 -13.94
N ARG A 42 12.28 8.65 -13.96
CA ARG A 42 12.07 10.09 -13.95
C ARG A 42 11.31 10.54 -15.21
N LYS A 43 11.67 10.00 -16.38
CA LYS A 43 10.98 10.28 -17.64
C LYS A 43 9.48 9.95 -17.60
N ARG A 44 9.09 8.91 -16.86
CA ARG A 44 7.66 8.56 -16.70
C ARG A 44 6.86 9.68 -16.02
N ALA A 45 7.45 10.36 -15.03
CA ALA A 45 6.80 11.49 -14.36
C ALA A 45 6.75 12.73 -15.26
N GLU A 46 7.83 13.00 -16.04
CA GLU A 46 7.86 14.09 -17.00
C GLU A 46 6.80 13.94 -18.09
N VAL A 47 6.58 12.72 -18.58
CA VAL A 47 5.51 12.41 -19.55
C VAL A 47 4.11 12.71 -18.99
N LEU A 48 3.93 12.60 -17.67
CA LEU A 48 2.69 13.00 -17.00
C LEU A 48 2.57 14.52 -16.78
N GLY A 49 3.58 15.30 -17.21
CA GLY A 49 3.60 16.77 -17.09
C GLY A 49 4.13 17.28 -15.74
N CYS A 50 4.74 16.41 -14.92
CA CYS A 50 5.35 16.83 -13.66
C CYS A 50 6.75 17.39 -13.88
N SER A 51 7.17 18.37 -13.07
CA SER A 51 8.58 18.73 -12.95
C SER A 51 9.35 17.63 -12.25
N ALA A 52 10.59 17.36 -12.68
CA ALA A 52 11.38 16.31 -12.08
C ALA A 52 12.88 16.65 -12.05
N ALA A 53 13.60 16.07 -11.10
CA ALA A 53 15.06 16.17 -10.97
C ALA A 53 15.67 14.82 -10.52
N ALA A 54 16.97 14.68 -10.69
CA ALA A 54 17.69 13.48 -10.27
C ALA A 54 17.90 13.41 -8.74
N ASP A 55 17.99 14.55 -8.08
CA ASP A 55 18.23 14.69 -6.66
C ASP A 55 17.42 15.86 -6.04
N ALA A 56 17.42 15.97 -4.71
CA ALA A 56 16.69 16.99 -3.97
C ALA A 56 17.22 18.42 -4.20
N GLY A 57 18.44 18.58 -4.70
CA GLY A 57 19.00 19.88 -5.06
C GLY A 57 18.30 20.57 -6.24
N GLY A 58 17.59 19.79 -7.06
CA GLY A 58 16.74 20.32 -8.13
C GLY A 58 15.43 20.95 -7.66
N ILE A 59 15.04 20.79 -6.40
CA ILE A 59 13.85 21.44 -5.83
C ILE A 59 14.18 22.93 -5.62
N PRO A 60 13.34 23.88 -6.12
CA PRO A 60 13.56 25.30 -5.88
C PRO A 60 13.80 25.63 -4.41
N ALA A 61 14.79 26.49 -4.14
CA ALA A 61 15.24 26.79 -2.78
C ALA A 61 14.14 27.44 -1.91
N ASP A 62 13.24 28.20 -2.53
CA ASP A 62 12.08 28.88 -1.93
C ASP A 62 10.84 27.99 -1.82
N ALA A 63 10.87 26.77 -2.37
CA ALA A 63 9.74 25.86 -2.31
C ALA A 63 9.50 25.36 -0.88
N VAL A 64 8.26 25.51 -0.41
CA VAL A 64 7.73 24.96 0.84
C VAL A 64 6.53 24.09 0.49
N PRO A 65 6.73 22.83 0.12
CA PRO A 65 5.64 21.91 -0.20
C PRO A 65 4.81 21.61 1.05
N ASN A 66 3.52 21.33 0.87
CA ASN A 66 2.67 20.84 1.95
C ASN A 66 3.07 19.43 2.38
N LEU A 67 3.54 18.62 1.39
CA LEU A 67 3.83 17.21 1.60
C LEU A 67 5.10 16.78 0.85
N VAL A 68 5.97 16.03 1.53
CA VAL A 68 7.03 15.24 0.93
C VAL A 68 6.66 13.77 1.08
N VAL A 69 6.44 13.07 -0.02
CA VAL A 69 6.17 11.62 -0.04
C VAL A 69 7.48 10.88 -0.26
N VAL A 70 7.91 10.10 0.71
CA VAL A 70 9.14 9.29 0.66
C VAL A 70 8.76 7.88 0.21
N ALA A 71 8.92 7.62 -1.10
CA ALA A 71 8.50 6.39 -1.78
C ALA A 71 9.71 5.57 -2.27
N VAL A 72 10.72 5.46 -1.42
CA VAL A 72 11.95 4.70 -1.70
C VAL A 72 12.03 3.42 -0.88
N LYS A 73 12.96 2.54 -1.23
CA LYS A 73 13.19 1.30 -0.47
C LYS A 73 13.74 1.60 0.93
N PRO A 74 13.42 0.79 1.95
CA PRO A 74 13.88 1.00 3.33
C PRO A 74 15.40 1.18 3.46
N GLN A 75 16.18 0.47 2.65
CA GLN A 75 17.65 0.47 2.71
C GLN A 75 18.29 1.84 2.45
N VAL A 76 17.63 2.71 1.70
CA VAL A 76 18.16 4.04 1.34
C VAL A 76 17.39 5.20 2.00
N ILE A 77 16.43 4.87 2.88
CA ILE A 77 15.49 5.87 3.40
C ILE A 77 16.17 6.95 4.23
N ARG A 78 17.21 6.58 5.01
CA ARG A 78 17.95 7.52 5.84
C ARG A 78 18.67 8.57 4.99
N ASP A 79 19.40 8.13 3.98
CA ASP A 79 20.16 9.02 3.10
C ASP A 79 19.24 9.92 2.28
N VAL A 80 18.15 9.33 1.74
CA VAL A 80 17.16 10.08 0.97
C VAL A 80 16.46 11.11 1.87
N THR A 81 16.02 10.73 3.06
CA THR A 81 15.33 11.65 3.99
C THR A 81 16.23 12.80 4.43
N ALA A 82 17.52 12.54 4.66
CA ALA A 82 18.49 13.57 5.03
C ALA A 82 18.61 14.70 4.00
N ALA A 83 18.41 14.42 2.72
CA ALA A 83 18.42 15.45 1.68
C ALA A 83 17.26 16.47 1.79
N TYR A 84 16.26 16.18 2.62
CA TYR A 84 15.09 17.04 2.86
C TYR A 84 15.09 17.72 4.24
N MET A 85 16.18 17.64 5.01
CA MET A 85 16.27 18.23 6.37
C MET A 85 15.88 19.71 6.42
N ARG A 86 16.17 20.48 5.35
CA ARG A 86 15.78 21.91 5.27
C ARG A 86 14.27 22.12 5.34
N LEU A 87 13.45 21.10 5.08
CA LEU A 87 11.99 21.13 5.13
C LEU A 87 11.44 20.59 6.47
N GLY A 88 12.29 20.16 7.41
CA GLY A 88 11.91 19.60 8.70
C GLY A 88 11.51 20.63 9.76
N ASP A 89 11.24 21.88 9.37
CA ASP A 89 10.94 22.99 10.28
C ASP A 89 9.50 23.04 10.80
N GLY A 90 8.68 22.04 10.49
CA GLY A 90 7.28 21.93 10.91
C GLY A 90 6.24 22.40 9.88
N ARG A 91 6.65 23.05 8.80
CA ARG A 91 5.74 23.54 7.75
C ARG A 91 5.39 22.51 6.70
N THR A 92 6.27 21.55 6.49
CA THR A 92 6.12 20.45 5.53
C THR A 92 5.86 19.14 6.25
N THR A 93 4.84 18.41 5.86
CA THR A 93 4.57 17.05 6.36
C THR A 93 5.34 16.03 5.54
N PHE A 94 5.86 15.00 6.19
CA PHE A 94 6.52 13.87 5.53
C PHE A 94 5.62 12.65 5.57
N LEU A 95 5.35 12.07 4.41
CA LEU A 95 4.59 10.82 4.27
C LEU A 95 5.55 9.72 3.80
N SER A 96 5.82 8.74 4.66
CA SER A 96 6.59 7.55 4.27
C SER A 96 5.68 6.41 3.88
N ILE A 97 6.02 5.72 2.78
CA ILE A 97 5.37 4.46 2.38
C ILE A 97 6.31 3.25 2.51
N ALA A 98 7.43 3.42 3.21
CA ALA A 98 8.40 2.34 3.39
C ALA A 98 7.98 1.38 4.50
N ALA A 99 7.94 0.08 4.17
CA ALA A 99 7.72 -0.97 5.17
C ALA A 99 8.85 -1.00 6.20
N GLY A 100 8.52 -1.34 7.45
CA GLY A 100 9.51 -1.54 8.52
C GLY A 100 10.19 -0.28 9.04
N THR A 101 9.92 0.92 8.52
CA THR A 101 10.60 2.15 8.95
C THR A 101 9.72 2.95 9.91
N PRO A 102 10.04 3.01 11.20
CA PRO A 102 9.22 3.72 12.19
C PRO A 102 9.35 5.24 12.08
N VAL A 103 8.36 5.95 12.61
CA VAL A 103 8.33 7.43 12.71
C VAL A 103 9.59 7.98 13.39
N ALA A 104 10.06 7.34 14.45
CA ALA A 104 11.27 7.74 15.18
C ALA A 104 12.51 7.84 14.27
N THR A 105 12.60 7.04 13.22
CA THR A 105 13.69 7.14 12.22
C THR A 105 13.66 8.49 11.49
N PHE A 106 12.49 8.95 11.12
CA PHE A 106 12.30 10.25 10.45
C PHE A 106 12.53 11.41 11.42
N GLU A 107 12.02 11.30 12.64
CA GLU A 107 12.23 12.32 13.70
C GLU A 107 13.71 12.50 14.02
N ALA A 108 14.48 11.41 14.08
CA ALA A 108 15.93 11.46 14.28
C ALA A 108 16.70 12.20 13.18
N ILE A 109 16.15 12.23 11.94
CA ILE A 109 16.78 12.85 10.78
C ILE A 109 16.27 14.29 10.60
N LEU A 110 14.94 14.48 10.64
CA LEU A 110 14.27 15.72 10.29
C LEU A 110 14.13 16.68 11.49
N GLY A 111 14.32 16.16 12.70
CA GLY A 111 14.10 16.91 13.94
C GLY A 111 12.70 16.72 14.53
N ASP A 112 12.56 17.17 15.77
CA ASP A 112 11.40 16.99 16.65
C ASP A 112 10.18 17.84 16.28
N ARG A 113 10.31 18.72 15.28
CA ARG A 113 9.23 19.57 14.76
C ARG A 113 8.56 19.03 13.49
N ALA A 114 9.09 17.98 12.87
CA ALA A 114 8.59 17.46 11.62
C ALA A 114 7.27 16.69 11.81
N PRO A 115 6.14 17.09 11.16
CA PRO A 115 4.94 16.29 11.09
C PRO A 115 5.19 15.08 10.19
N ILE A 116 4.96 13.87 10.71
CA ILE A 116 5.28 12.62 10.03
C ILE A 116 4.05 11.74 9.97
N VAL A 117 3.76 11.26 8.77
CA VAL A 117 2.75 10.27 8.47
C VAL A 117 3.44 9.02 7.95
N ARG A 118 3.13 7.87 8.51
CA ARG A 118 3.53 6.56 8.00
C ARG A 118 2.33 5.92 7.33
N CYS A 119 2.47 5.48 6.10
CA CYS A 119 1.44 4.77 5.37
C CYS A 119 1.97 3.40 4.92
N MET A 120 1.19 2.36 5.12
CA MET A 120 1.45 1.05 4.54
C MET A 120 0.47 0.79 3.40
N PRO A 121 0.86 1.02 2.14
CA PRO A 121 0.06 0.68 0.98
C PRO A 121 0.23 -0.80 0.60
N ASN A 122 -0.59 -1.26 -0.35
CA ASN A 122 -0.38 -2.54 -1.00
C ASN A 122 -0.49 -2.45 -2.53
N THR A 123 -0.08 -3.50 -3.24
CA THR A 123 0.07 -3.48 -4.71
C THR A 123 -1.22 -3.24 -5.50
N PRO A 124 -2.45 -3.61 -5.05
CA PRO A 124 -3.68 -3.25 -5.75
C PRO A 124 -3.94 -1.74 -5.87
N ALA A 125 -3.19 -0.90 -5.17
CA ALA A 125 -3.15 0.55 -5.36
C ALA A 125 -2.93 0.96 -6.83
N ALA A 126 -2.19 0.16 -7.60
CA ALA A 126 -1.93 0.41 -9.01
C ALA A 126 -3.20 0.47 -9.89
N ILE A 127 -4.28 -0.14 -9.43
CA ILE A 127 -5.60 -0.16 -10.10
C ILE A 127 -6.69 0.53 -9.27
N GLY A 128 -6.31 1.35 -8.26
CA GLY A 128 -7.26 2.05 -7.40
C GLY A 128 -8.02 1.17 -6.40
N LYS A 129 -7.56 -0.04 -6.15
CA LYS A 129 -8.15 -1.02 -5.22
C LYS A 129 -7.20 -1.39 -4.08
N GLY A 130 -6.28 -0.48 -3.74
CA GLY A 130 -5.34 -0.66 -2.65
C GLY A 130 -5.98 -0.50 -1.28
N MET A 131 -5.25 -0.94 -0.27
CA MET A 131 -5.49 -0.60 1.14
C MET A 131 -4.35 0.27 1.63
N MET A 132 -4.66 1.44 2.16
CA MET A 132 -3.73 2.41 2.74
C MET A 132 -3.99 2.49 4.23
N VAL A 133 -3.12 1.93 5.06
CA VAL A 133 -3.21 2.08 6.51
C VAL A 133 -2.24 3.15 6.97
N VAL A 134 -2.73 4.12 7.73
CA VAL A 134 -2.00 5.34 8.08
C VAL A 134 -1.81 5.43 9.60
N PHE A 135 -0.61 5.81 10.01
CA PHE A 135 -0.30 6.29 11.36
C PHE A 135 0.29 7.69 11.28
N SER A 136 -0.08 8.59 12.17
CA SER A 136 0.41 9.96 12.20
C SER A 136 1.00 10.29 13.57
N ASN A 137 2.18 10.96 13.60
CA ASN A 137 2.68 11.48 14.86
C ASN A 137 1.81 12.66 15.35
N ARG A 138 1.99 13.07 16.60
CA ARG A 138 1.20 14.12 17.27
C ARG A 138 1.27 15.51 16.63
N LEU A 139 2.23 15.73 15.73
CA LEU A 139 2.46 17.01 15.08
C LEU A 139 1.62 17.19 13.82
N VAL A 140 1.03 16.12 13.31
CA VAL A 140 0.17 16.16 12.11
C VAL A 140 -1.20 16.71 12.50
N SER A 141 -1.55 17.87 11.94
CA SER A 141 -2.86 18.48 12.17
C SER A 141 -3.99 17.69 11.52
N ASP A 142 -5.23 17.87 12.03
CA ASP A 142 -6.39 17.18 11.46
C ASP A 142 -6.67 17.61 10.01
N ASP A 143 -6.37 18.86 9.63
CA ASP A 143 -6.45 19.32 8.25
C ASP A 143 -5.47 18.55 7.35
N THR A 144 -4.26 18.34 7.84
CA THR A 144 -3.24 17.56 7.12
C THR A 144 -3.64 16.08 7.04
N LYS A 145 -4.18 15.49 8.10
CA LYS A 145 -4.70 14.10 8.07
C LYS A 145 -5.78 13.96 7.01
N ARG A 146 -6.74 14.89 6.96
CA ARG A 146 -7.79 14.90 5.92
C ARG A 146 -7.22 15.04 4.51
N PHE A 147 -6.26 15.95 4.31
CA PHE A 147 -5.60 16.13 3.02
C PHE A 147 -4.85 14.85 2.59
N VAL A 148 -4.10 14.23 3.48
CA VAL A 148 -3.38 12.98 3.20
C VAL A 148 -4.35 11.84 2.89
N ALA A 149 -5.41 11.68 3.69
CA ALA A 149 -6.43 10.65 3.46
C ALA A 149 -7.14 10.86 2.11
N ASP A 150 -7.52 12.09 1.78
CA ASP A 150 -8.09 12.42 0.48
C ASP A 150 -7.13 12.06 -0.66
N LEU A 151 -5.85 12.43 -0.56
CA LEU A 151 -4.85 12.12 -1.57
C LEU A 151 -4.68 10.60 -1.75
N LEU A 152 -4.56 9.85 -0.65
CA LEU A 152 -4.38 8.40 -0.67
C LEU A 152 -5.62 7.66 -1.22
N SER A 153 -6.82 8.20 -1.05
CA SER A 153 -8.06 7.59 -1.54
C SER A 153 -8.13 7.47 -3.07
N ALA A 154 -7.29 8.19 -3.80
CA ALA A 154 -7.11 7.99 -5.25
C ALA A 154 -6.55 6.59 -5.60
N SER A 155 -5.96 5.90 -4.63
CA SER A 155 -5.31 4.60 -4.82
C SER A 155 -6.08 3.45 -4.14
N GLY A 156 -7.15 3.72 -3.40
CA GLY A 156 -7.99 2.71 -2.74
C GLY A 156 -8.61 3.17 -1.43
N GLN A 157 -8.90 2.23 -0.55
CA GLN A 157 -9.45 2.49 0.79
C GLN A 157 -8.37 3.01 1.72
N VAL A 158 -8.73 3.92 2.61
CA VAL A 158 -7.83 4.52 3.61
C VAL A 158 -8.42 4.29 5.00
N THR A 159 -7.59 3.87 5.93
CA THR A 159 -7.92 3.83 7.37
C THR A 159 -6.71 4.26 8.19
N ASP A 160 -6.95 4.76 9.39
CA ASP A 160 -5.92 5.12 10.35
C ASP A 160 -5.85 4.13 11.51
N ILE A 161 -4.71 4.10 12.17
CA ILE A 161 -4.47 3.41 13.42
C ILE A 161 -3.82 4.37 14.42
N ASP A 162 -4.15 4.22 15.70
CA ASP A 162 -3.65 5.09 16.76
C ASP A 162 -2.33 4.60 17.39
N ASP A 163 -1.96 3.34 17.14
CA ASP A 163 -0.73 2.72 17.65
C ASP A 163 0.17 2.31 16.49
N GLU A 164 1.35 2.93 16.39
CA GLU A 164 2.35 2.57 15.38
C GLU A 164 2.81 1.11 15.49
N GLY A 165 2.79 0.52 16.69
CA GLY A 165 3.17 -0.86 16.92
C GLY A 165 2.33 -1.88 16.14
N LEU A 166 1.14 -1.48 15.69
CA LEU A 166 0.27 -2.31 14.83
C LEU A 166 0.72 -2.35 13.36
N MET A 167 1.63 -1.48 12.92
CA MET A 167 2.05 -1.40 11.51
C MET A 167 2.70 -2.68 10.99
N ASP A 168 3.34 -3.47 11.84
CA ASP A 168 3.93 -4.75 11.43
C ASP A 168 2.84 -5.80 11.14
N ALA A 169 1.77 -5.81 11.93
CA ALA A 169 0.59 -6.63 11.64
C ALA A 169 -0.13 -6.15 10.37
N VAL A 170 -0.27 -4.84 10.17
CA VAL A 170 -0.78 -4.27 8.92
C VAL A 170 0.04 -4.70 7.73
N THR A 171 1.37 -4.67 7.84
CA THR A 171 2.30 -5.11 6.79
C THR A 171 2.07 -6.59 6.46
N ALA A 172 1.93 -7.43 7.48
CA ALA A 172 1.70 -8.86 7.31
C ALA A 172 0.35 -9.16 6.64
N VAL A 173 -0.73 -8.50 7.07
CA VAL A 173 -2.09 -8.79 6.58
C VAL A 173 -2.36 -8.10 5.24
N SER A 174 -2.08 -6.81 5.15
CA SER A 174 -2.45 -5.98 3.98
C SER A 174 -1.31 -5.81 2.99
N GLY A 175 -0.09 -5.52 3.46
CA GLY A 175 1.06 -5.33 2.60
C GLY A 175 1.46 -6.60 1.85
N SER A 176 1.59 -7.71 2.57
CA SER A 176 1.95 -9.04 2.05
C SER A 176 0.75 -9.80 1.48
N GLY A 177 -0.46 -9.49 1.96
CA GLY A 177 -1.71 -10.20 1.63
C GLY A 177 -1.97 -10.44 0.15
N PRO A 178 -1.70 -9.50 -0.77
CA PRO A 178 -1.87 -9.76 -2.20
C PRO A 178 -1.09 -10.98 -2.70
N ALA A 179 0.12 -11.25 -2.15
CA ALA A 179 0.89 -12.42 -2.52
C ALA A 179 0.22 -13.72 -2.07
N TYR A 180 -0.47 -13.72 -0.93
CA TYR A 180 -1.24 -14.88 -0.46
C TYR A 180 -2.39 -15.21 -1.40
N ILE A 181 -3.08 -14.18 -1.88
CA ILE A 181 -4.18 -14.34 -2.84
C ILE A 181 -3.66 -14.82 -4.20
N PHE A 182 -2.52 -14.31 -4.66
CA PHE A 182 -1.91 -14.79 -5.91
C PHE A 182 -1.54 -16.26 -5.78
N HIS A 183 -0.94 -16.67 -4.65
CA HIS A 183 -0.62 -18.07 -4.40
C HIS A 183 -1.88 -18.95 -4.26
N PHE A 184 -2.94 -18.44 -3.66
CA PHE A 184 -4.23 -19.15 -3.61
C PHE A 184 -4.78 -19.40 -5.03
N ILE A 185 -4.70 -18.42 -5.95
CA ILE A 185 -5.12 -18.57 -7.34
C ILE A 185 -4.27 -19.65 -8.04
N GLU A 186 -2.95 -19.67 -7.80
CA GLU A 186 -2.05 -20.69 -8.32
C GLU A 186 -2.44 -22.09 -7.79
N ALA A 187 -2.63 -22.22 -6.50
CA ALA A 187 -3.00 -23.50 -5.87
C ALA A 187 -4.37 -24.01 -6.35
N LEU A 188 -5.35 -23.12 -6.48
CA LEU A 188 -6.68 -23.46 -7.01
C LEU A 188 -6.61 -23.89 -8.49
N THR A 189 -5.74 -23.27 -9.28
CA THR A 189 -5.48 -23.66 -10.66
C THR A 189 -4.94 -25.10 -10.72
N VAL A 190 -3.91 -25.40 -9.91
CA VAL A 190 -3.32 -26.76 -9.86
C VAL A 190 -4.35 -27.80 -9.40
N ALA A 191 -5.18 -27.45 -8.41
CA ALA A 191 -6.24 -28.36 -7.94
C ALA A 191 -7.29 -28.64 -9.04
N ALA A 192 -7.64 -27.61 -9.80
CA ALA A 192 -8.57 -27.74 -10.92
C ALA A 192 -8.02 -28.64 -12.06
N GLU A 193 -6.72 -28.52 -12.37
CA GLU A 193 -6.06 -29.39 -13.34
C GLU A 193 -6.05 -30.86 -12.85
N LYS A 194 -5.75 -31.10 -11.57
CA LYS A 194 -5.81 -32.43 -10.98
C LYS A 194 -7.23 -33.02 -10.96
N ALA A 195 -8.25 -32.17 -10.94
CA ALA A 195 -9.65 -32.57 -11.08
C ALA A 195 -10.06 -32.86 -12.55
N GLY A 196 -9.13 -32.71 -13.51
CA GLY A 196 -9.33 -33.07 -14.92
C GLY A 196 -9.63 -31.89 -15.85
N LEU A 197 -9.55 -30.64 -15.38
CA LEU A 197 -9.79 -29.48 -16.23
C LEU A 197 -8.57 -29.15 -17.08
N PRO A 198 -8.75 -28.76 -18.37
CA PRO A 198 -7.65 -28.23 -19.17
C PRO A 198 -7.05 -26.95 -18.55
N ASN A 199 -5.73 -26.77 -18.64
CA ASN A 199 -4.99 -25.66 -18.01
C ASN A 199 -5.62 -24.29 -18.26
N LYS A 200 -5.97 -23.97 -19.53
CA LYS A 200 -6.61 -22.69 -19.87
C LYS A 200 -7.92 -22.46 -19.09
N THR A 201 -8.74 -23.49 -18.98
CA THR A 201 -10.01 -23.44 -18.25
C THR A 201 -9.77 -23.33 -16.74
N ALA A 202 -8.86 -24.14 -16.19
CA ALA A 202 -8.49 -24.13 -14.78
C ALA A 202 -8.03 -22.72 -14.33
N ARG A 203 -7.14 -22.09 -15.07
CA ARG A 203 -6.68 -20.72 -14.82
C ARG A 203 -7.80 -19.69 -14.86
N LEU A 204 -8.68 -19.76 -15.88
CA LEU A 204 -9.80 -18.82 -16.00
C LEU A 204 -10.76 -18.96 -14.81
N LEU A 205 -11.12 -20.19 -14.46
CA LEU A 205 -12.03 -20.45 -13.34
C LEU A 205 -11.44 -19.99 -12.01
N ALA A 206 -10.20 -20.32 -11.73
CA ALA A 206 -9.53 -19.92 -10.47
C ALA A 206 -9.48 -18.39 -10.32
N MET A 207 -9.04 -17.69 -11.37
CA MET A 207 -8.95 -16.22 -11.36
C MET A 207 -10.33 -15.58 -11.19
N GLN A 208 -11.32 -15.98 -12.01
CA GLN A 208 -12.65 -15.37 -12.01
C GLN A 208 -13.40 -15.66 -10.72
N THR A 209 -13.21 -16.85 -10.12
CA THR A 209 -13.84 -17.21 -8.86
C THR A 209 -13.33 -16.32 -7.73
N VAL A 210 -12.01 -16.12 -7.62
CA VAL A 210 -11.43 -15.26 -6.57
C VAL A 210 -11.85 -13.80 -6.76
N TYR A 211 -11.76 -13.29 -7.99
CA TYR A 211 -12.16 -11.92 -8.31
C TYR A 211 -13.63 -11.68 -7.99
N GLY A 212 -14.52 -12.58 -8.46
CA GLY A 212 -15.96 -12.44 -8.25
C GLY A 212 -16.36 -12.55 -6.78
N ALA A 213 -15.81 -13.51 -6.05
CA ALA A 213 -16.09 -13.68 -4.62
C ALA A 213 -15.60 -12.49 -3.79
N ALA A 214 -14.40 -11.98 -4.06
CA ALA A 214 -13.85 -10.80 -3.37
C ALA A 214 -14.67 -9.54 -3.68
N SER A 215 -15.07 -9.34 -4.94
CA SER A 215 -15.93 -8.21 -5.32
C SER A 215 -17.30 -8.29 -4.65
N LEU A 216 -17.91 -9.47 -4.64
CA LEU A 216 -19.20 -9.68 -3.97
C LEU A 216 -19.11 -9.38 -2.47
N ALA A 217 -18.07 -9.87 -1.81
CA ALA A 217 -17.85 -9.59 -0.37
C ALA A 217 -17.66 -8.09 -0.09
N ALA A 218 -16.96 -7.38 -0.99
CA ALA A 218 -16.72 -5.95 -0.83
C ALA A 218 -17.94 -5.06 -1.11
N GLU A 219 -18.84 -5.49 -2.02
CA GLU A 219 -19.92 -4.67 -2.56
C GLU A 219 -21.30 -4.99 -1.93
N SER A 220 -21.48 -6.20 -1.37
CA SER A 220 -22.76 -6.63 -0.81
C SER A 220 -23.10 -6.01 0.55
N GLY A 221 -22.10 -5.60 1.31
CA GLY A 221 -22.26 -5.20 2.72
C GLY A 221 -22.54 -6.36 3.69
N GLU A 222 -22.53 -7.61 3.19
CA GLU A 222 -22.75 -8.82 3.99
C GLU A 222 -21.44 -9.33 4.59
N GLU A 223 -21.51 -9.90 5.78
CA GLU A 223 -20.34 -10.56 6.38
C GLU A 223 -19.91 -11.79 5.55
N PRO A 224 -18.61 -12.02 5.33
CA PRO A 224 -18.11 -13.15 4.53
C PRO A 224 -18.63 -14.50 5.01
N GLY A 225 -18.89 -14.67 6.32
CA GLY A 225 -19.49 -15.87 6.90
C GLY A 225 -20.91 -16.11 6.40
N VAL A 226 -21.70 -15.06 6.23
CA VAL A 226 -23.07 -15.12 5.69
C VAL A 226 -23.04 -15.50 4.21
N LEU A 227 -22.22 -14.83 3.42
CA LEU A 227 -22.04 -15.16 1.99
C LEU A 227 -21.61 -16.61 1.79
N ARG A 228 -20.70 -17.12 2.61
CA ARG A 228 -20.30 -18.53 2.58
C ARG A 228 -21.46 -19.47 2.84
N GLN A 229 -22.31 -19.16 3.83
CA GLN A 229 -23.50 -19.97 4.16
C GLN A 229 -24.51 -19.99 2.99
N GLN A 230 -24.74 -18.85 2.33
CA GLN A 230 -25.68 -18.72 1.22
C GLN A 230 -25.31 -19.62 0.01
N VAL A 231 -24.03 -19.91 -0.19
CA VAL A 231 -23.54 -20.80 -1.26
C VAL A 231 -23.30 -22.25 -0.80
N THR A 232 -23.72 -22.60 0.44
CA THR A 232 -23.46 -23.90 1.04
C THR A 232 -24.76 -24.63 1.32
N SER A 233 -25.19 -25.48 0.37
CA SER A 233 -26.35 -26.35 0.60
C SER A 233 -25.97 -27.59 1.44
N PRO A 234 -26.88 -28.09 2.30
CA PRO A 234 -26.66 -29.32 3.06
C PRO A 234 -26.31 -30.49 2.15
N ASN A 235 -25.23 -31.22 2.50
CA ASN A 235 -24.70 -32.36 1.73
C ASN A 235 -24.27 -32.02 0.29
N GLY A 236 -24.13 -30.72 -0.05
CA GLY A 236 -23.67 -30.29 -1.35
C GLY A 236 -22.15 -30.34 -1.52
N THR A 237 -21.69 -30.08 -2.74
CA THR A 237 -20.26 -30.06 -3.09
C THR A 237 -19.48 -29.00 -2.28
N THR A 238 -20.08 -27.83 -2.05
CA THR A 238 -19.49 -26.78 -1.22
C THR A 238 -19.32 -27.21 0.23
N ALA A 239 -20.31 -27.90 0.81
CA ALA A 239 -20.25 -28.41 2.17
C ALA A 239 -19.08 -29.42 2.32
N ALA A 240 -18.93 -30.33 1.35
CA ALA A 240 -17.82 -31.31 1.36
C ALA A 240 -16.45 -30.62 1.25
N ALA A 241 -16.30 -29.61 0.38
CA ALA A 241 -15.07 -28.85 0.24
C ALA A 241 -14.72 -28.06 1.52
N LEU A 242 -15.72 -27.40 2.11
CA LEU A 242 -15.56 -26.64 3.35
C LEU A 242 -15.20 -27.53 4.55
N ALA A 243 -15.70 -28.79 4.59
CA ALA A 243 -15.30 -29.75 5.62
C ALA A 243 -13.79 -30.01 5.61
N VAL A 244 -13.15 -29.98 4.43
CA VAL A 244 -11.69 -30.10 4.31
C VAL A 244 -10.97 -28.82 4.73
N LEU A 245 -11.45 -27.65 4.26
CA LEU A 245 -10.78 -26.36 4.51
C LEU A 245 -10.92 -25.90 5.97
N MET A 246 -12.08 -26.15 6.57
CA MET A 246 -12.42 -25.74 7.94
C MET A 246 -12.14 -26.84 8.97
N GLY A 247 -12.00 -28.10 8.54
CA GLY A 247 -11.72 -29.22 9.46
C GLY A 247 -10.44 -28.96 10.24
N GLU A 248 -10.51 -29.09 11.59
CA GLU A 248 -9.39 -28.78 12.49
C GLU A 248 -8.85 -27.36 12.32
N ASP A 249 -9.68 -26.42 11.89
CA ASP A 249 -9.31 -25.01 11.61
C ASP A 249 -8.11 -24.85 10.68
N ARG A 250 -7.88 -25.81 9.76
CA ARG A 250 -6.67 -25.91 8.93
C ARG A 250 -6.31 -24.61 8.20
N LEU A 251 -7.25 -24.02 7.50
CA LEU A 251 -6.98 -22.78 6.75
C LEU A 251 -6.67 -21.63 7.71
N THR A 252 -7.39 -21.54 8.84
CA THR A 252 -7.16 -20.52 9.87
C THR A 252 -5.76 -20.66 10.48
N HIS A 253 -5.36 -21.88 10.84
CA HIS A 253 -4.03 -22.13 11.38
C HIS A 253 -2.93 -21.78 10.37
N LEU A 254 -3.06 -22.22 9.12
CA LEU A 254 -2.08 -21.94 8.07
C LEU A 254 -1.92 -20.43 7.84
N LEU A 255 -3.03 -19.69 7.76
CA LEU A 255 -2.99 -18.23 7.60
C LEU A 255 -2.42 -17.52 8.83
N THR A 256 -2.73 -18.01 10.03
CA THR A 256 -2.17 -17.45 11.27
C THR A 256 -0.65 -17.60 11.31
N GLU A 257 -0.12 -18.77 10.96
CA GLU A 257 1.32 -19.01 10.88
C GLU A 257 2.00 -18.13 9.82
N ALA A 258 1.39 -18.01 8.63
CA ALA A 258 1.93 -17.18 7.56
C ALA A 258 1.95 -15.68 7.91
N VAL A 259 0.88 -15.18 8.50
CA VAL A 259 0.78 -13.78 8.96
C VAL A 259 1.79 -13.50 10.07
N GLU A 260 1.94 -14.41 11.04
CA GLU A 260 2.91 -14.24 12.13
C GLU A 260 4.35 -14.26 11.62
N ALA A 261 4.70 -15.16 10.70
CA ALA A 261 6.00 -15.16 10.06
C ALA A 261 6.31 -13.85 9.32
N ALA A 262 5.33 -13.30 8.60
CA ALA A 262 5.46 -12.02 7.91
C ALA A 262 5.60 -10.84 8.90
N ARG A 263 4.83 -10.85 10.00
CA ARG A 263 4.89 -9.83 11.06
C ARG A 263 6.26 -9.81 11.74
N LEU A 264 6.78 -10.97 12.13
CA LEU A 264 8.11 -11.09 12.73
C LEU A 264 9.19 -10.57 11.77
N ARG A 265 9.07 -10.91 10.48
CA ARG A 265 10.02 -10.42 9.47
C ARG A 265 9.95 -8.90 9.29
N SER A 266 8.74 -8.31 9.37
CA SER A 266 8.58 -6.86 9.33
C SER A 266 9.30 -6.17 10.50
N ILE A 267 9.17 -6.70 11.71
CA ILE A 267 9.89 -6.22 12.91
C ILE A 267 11.42 -6.29 12.73
N GLU A 268 11.92 -7.39 12.18
CA GLU A 268 13.36 -7.55 11.93
C GLU A 268 13.89 -6.52 10.93
N LEU A 269 13.13 -6.21 9.89
CA LEU A 269 13.51 -5.22 8.87
C LEU A 269 13.48 -3.78 9.40
N GLY A 270 12.77 -3.53 10.50
CA GLY A 270 12.69 -2.23 11.16
C GLY A 270 13.82 -1.93 12.14
N LYS A 271 14.65 -2.91 12.46
CA LYS A 271 15.84 -2.78 13.34
C LYS A 271 17.07 -2.35 12.55
#